data_5455d28a1a11044a03a383559cbcb155
#
_entry.id   5455d28a1a11044a03a383559cbcb155
#
_cell.length_a   1.000
_cell.length_b   1.000
_cell.length_c   1.000
_cell.angle_alpha   90.00
_cell.angle_beta   90.00
_cell.angle_gamma   90.00
#
_symmetry.space_group_name_H-M   'P 1'
#
loop_
_entity.id
_entity.type
_entity.pdbx_description
1 polymer ?
#
loop_
_entity_poly.entity_id
_entity_poly.type
_entity_poly.pdbx_seq_one_letter_code
_entity_poly.pdbx_strand_id
1 'polypeptide(L)'
;MLEHIVDTVLQFEGDQHYMYRILRSIKNRFGSTAELGIYEMRQDGLRQVSNPSELLLSQDHEGMSGVAIASAIEGIRPFLIETQALVSSAVYGNPQRSATGFDLRRMNMLLAVLEKRVGFKLAQKDVFLNIAGGLKVNDPAIDLAVISAILSSNMDAAIEPEVCMAGEIGLSGEIRPVNRIEQRIGEAEKLGFKRFLLPKYNLQGIDTQKLKIELVPVRKVEEAFRALFG
;
A
#
# COMPACT_ATOMS: atom_id res chain seq x y z
N MET A 1 0.12 -3.03 32.65
CA MET A 1 0.83 -2.88 33.96
C MET A 1 2.20 -3.55 33.97
N LEU A 2 2.45 -4.66 33.29
CA LEU A 2 3.79 -5.29 33.22
C LEU A 2 4.79 -4.54 32.33
N GLU A 3 4.32 -3.75 31.36
CA GLU A 3 5.16 -3.01 30.41
C GLU A 3 6.13 -2.01 31.04
N HIS A 4 5.80 -1.52 32.23
CA HIS A 4 6.65 -0.57 32.96
C HIS A 4 7.84 -1.24 33.67
N ILE A 5 7.76 -2.54 33.89
CA ILE A 5 8.74 -3.30 34.72
C ILE A 5 9.79 -3.97 33.81
N VAL A 6 9.46 -4.28 32.56
CA VAL A 6 10.33 -4.99 31.65
C VAL A 6 11.08 -4.06 30.70
N ASP A 7 12.26 -4.47 30.24
CA ASP A 7 13.07 -3.68 29.32
C ASP A 7 12.61 -3.79 27.87
N THR A 8 11.98 -4.88 27.51
CA THR A 8 11.48 -5.12 26.12
C THR A 8 10.07 -5.70 26.19
N VAL A 9 9.21 -5.19 25.32
CA VAL A 9 7.85 -5.69 25.08
C VAL A 9 7.72 -6.02 23.60
N LEU A 10 7.43 -7.28 23.31
CA LEU A 10 7.15 -7.78 21.97
C LEU A 10 5.67 -8.15 21.89
N GLN A 11 5.03 -7.78 20.80
CA GLN A 11 3.62 -8.08 20.55
C GLN A 11 3.48 -8.81 19.23
N PHE A 12 2.73 -9.92 19.24
CA PHE A 12 2.23 -10.54 18.02
C PHE A 12 0.94 -9.88 17.59
N GLU A 13 0.89 -9.45 16.34
CA GLU A 13 -0.30 -8.94 15.67
C GLU A 13 -0.73 -9.93 14.59
N GLY A 14 -2.04 -10.09 14.40
CA GLY A 14 -2.63 -10.91 13.35
C GLY A 14 -3.94 -11.52 13.78
N ASP A 15 -4.84 -11.71 12.83
CA ASP A 15 -6.14 -12.36 13.01
C ASP A 15 -6.02 -13.87 12.80
N GLN A 16 -6.91 -14.65 13.40
CA GLN A 16 -6.96 -16.13 13.27
C GLN A 16 -7.20 -16.59 11.83
N HIS A 17 -7.77 -15.73 10.99
CA HIS A 17 -8.11 -16.02 9.61
C HIS A 17 -6.96 -15.78 8.62
N TYR A 18 -5.86 -15.14 9.06
CA TYR A 18 -4.73 -14.84 8.19
C TYR A 18 -3.55 -15.76 8.45
N MET A 19 -2.87 -16.12 7.34
CA MET A 19 -1.70 -17.01 7.38
C MET A 19 -0.47 -16.38 8.03
N TYR A 20 -0.45 -15.03 8.20
CA TYR A 20 0.71 -14.31 8.67
C TYR A 20 0.52 -13.72 10.06
N ARG A 21 1.65 -13.60 10.76
CA ARG A 21 1.75 -12.91 12.06
C ARG A 21 2.89 -11.91 11.99
N ILE A 22 2.66 -10.73 12.53
CA ILE A 22 3.69 -9.71 12.71
C ILE A 22 4.14 -9.71 14.15
N LEU A 23 5.43 -9.84 14.39
CA LEU A 23 6.05 -9.61 15.68
C LEU A 23 6.61 -8.20 15.71
N ARG A 24 6.06 -7.36 16.56
CA ARG A 24 6.43 -5.96 16.70
C ARG A 24 7.05 -5.69 18.07
N SER A 25 8.11 -4.88 18.10
CA SER A 25 8.64 -4.35 19.33
C SER A 25 7.83 -3.10 19.73
N ILE A 26 7.10 -3.19 20.83
CA ILE A 26 6.32 -2.06 21.41
C ILE A 26 7.22 -1.21 22.30
N LYS A 27 8.13 -1.84 23.01
CA LYS A 27 9.12 -1.19 23.87
C LYS A 27 10.45 -1.93 23.74
N ASN A 28 11.52 -1.17 23.61
CA ASN A 28 12.89 -1.70 23.66
C ASN A 28 13.83 -0.66 24.27
N ARG A 29 14.23 -0.87 25.52
CA ARG A 29 15.06 0.07 26.27
C ARG A 29 16.48 0.19 25.71
N PHE A 30 16.99 -0.86 25.08
CA PHE A 30 18.38 -0.94 24.65
C PHE A 30 18.55 -0.95 23.12
N GLY A 31 17.47 -0.75 22.36
CA GLY A 31 17.53 -0.78 20.91
C GLY A 31 16.31 -0.16 20.22
N SER A 32 16.24 -0.33 18.91
CA SER A 32 15.17 0.19 18.08
C SER A 32 13.86 -0.58 18.30
N THR A 33 12.74 0.13 18.23
CA THR A 33 11.39 -0.44 18.11
C THR A 33 10.89 -0.46 16.66
N ALA A 34 11.71 0.01 15.72
CA ALA A 34 11.38 0.13 14.31
C ALA A 34 11.53 -1.18 13.51
N GLU A 35 12.03 -2.24 14.14
CA GLU A 35 12.15 -3.54 13.52
C GLU A 35 10.90 -4.39 13.76
N LEU A 36 10.54 -5.21 12.76
CA LEU A 36 9.46 -6.18 12.88
C LEU A 36 9.83 -7.50 12.24
N GLY A 37 9.27 -8.57 12.79
CA GLY A 37 9.35 -9.91 12.23
C GLY A 37 8.02 -10.27 11.56
N ILE A 38 8.08 -10.90 10.40
CA ILE A 38 6.91 -11.47 9.74
C ILE A 38 7.05 -12.98 9.73
N TYR A 39 6.00 -13.66 10.17
CA TYR A 39 5.97 -15.11 10.30
C TYR A 39 4.74 -15.67 9.59
N GLU A 40 4.94 -16.78 8.90
CA GLU A 40 3.88 -17.57 8.30
C GLU A 40 3.42 -18.63 9.32
N MET A 41 2.10 -18.77 9.47
CA MET A 41 1.52 -19.85 10.27
C MET A 41 1.51 -21.14 9.45
N ARG A 42 2.19 -22.18 9.94
CA ARG A 42 2.19 -23.51 9.35
C ARG A 42 1.68 -24.57 10.32
N GLN A 43 1.44 -25.78 9.83
CA GLN A 43 0.99 -26.89 10.68
C GLN A 43 2.03 -27.27 11.75
N ASP A 44 3.30 -27.06 11.45
CA ASP A 44 4.44 -27.32 12.33
C ASP A 44 4.89 -26.13 13.17
N GLY A 45 4.19 -24.97 13.06
CA GLY A 45 4.47 -23.77 13.84
C GLY A 45 4.66 -22.51 13.00
N LEU A 46 5.44 -21.57 13.55
CA LEU A 46 5.74 -20.28 12.90
C LEU A 46 7.04 -20.39 12.08
N ARG A 47 6.95 -20.07 10.81
CA ARG A 47 8.11 -19.90 9.92
C ARG A 47 8.41 -18.44 9.67
N GLN A 48 9.64 -18.00 9.92
CA GLN A 48 10.06 -16.65 9.58
C GLN A 48 10.01 -16.44 8.07
N VAL A 49 9.46 -15.28 7.68
CA VAL A 49 9.41 -14.82 6.30
C VAL A 49 10.55 -13.84 6.08
N SER A 50 11.51 -14.22 5.27
CA SER A 50 12.69 -13.39 4.97
C SER A 50 12.36 -12.25 4.02
N ASN A 51 11.46 -12.48 3.06
CA ASN A 51 10.98 -11.48 2.11
C ASN A 51 9.44 -11.39 2.13
N PRO A 52 8.86 -10.43 2.88
CA PRO A 52 7.41 -10.27 2.96
C PRO A 52 6.75 -10.01 1.61
N SER A 53 7.42 -9.27 0.73
CA SER A 53 6.86 -8.89 -0.57
C SER A 53 6.52 -10.10 -1.45
N GLU A 54 7.31 -11.17 -1.39
CA GLU A 54 7.03 -12.39 -2.15
C GLU A 54 5.69 -13.06 -1.78
N LEU A 55 5.22 -12.82 -0.56
CA LEU A 55 3.99 -13.39 -0.04
C LEU A 55 2.79 -12.44 -0.15
N LEU A 56 3.07 -11.15 -0.23
CA LEU A 56 2.07 -10.09 -0.27
C LEU A 56 1.73 -9.65 -1.71
N LEU A 57 2.38 -10.28 -2.68
CA LEU A 57 2.13 -10.10 -4.10
C LEU A 57 1.55 -11.38 -4.68
N SER A 58 0.41 -11.29 -5.36
CA SER A 58 -0.12 -12.41 -6.13
C SER A 58 0.74 -12.64 -7.37
N GLN A 59 0.93 -13.91 -7.73
CA GLN A 59 1.70 -14.24 -8.92
C GLN A 59 0.90 -14.07 -10.23
N ASP A 60 -0.44 -14.01 -10.14
CA ASP A 60 -1.37 -14.03 -11.28
C ASP A 60 -2.40 -12.88 -11.22
N HIS A 61 -1.94 -11.62 -11.22
CA HIS A 61 -2.86 -10.47 -11.32
C HIS A 61 -2.85 -9.80 -12.70
N GLU A 62 -2.15 -10.40 -13.69
CA GLU A 62 -2.08 -9.88 -15.04
C GLU A 62 -3.49 -9.79 -15.68
N GLY A 63 -3.83 -8.59 -16.16
CA GLY A 63 -5.13 -8.31 -16.76
C GLY A 63 -6.30 -8.18 -15.79
N MET A 64 -6.06 -8.26 -14.47
CA MET A 64 -7.12 -8.06 -13.46
C MET A 64 -7.27 -6.58 -13.12
N SER A 65 -8.49 -6.06 -13.23
CA SER A 65 -8.80 -4.71 -12.73
C SER A 65 -8.91 -4.69 -11.20
N GLY A 66 -8.73 -3.51 -10.62
CA GLY A 66 -8.84 -3.31 -9.19
C GLY A 66 -7.61 -3.70 -8.38
N VAL A 67 -6.47 -3.95 -9.01
CA VAL A 67 -5.22 -4.33 -8.34
C VAL A 67 -4.16 -3.26 -8.58
N ALA A 68 -3.48 -2.83 -7.51
CA ALA A 68 -2.32 -1.94 -7.55
C ALA A 68 -1.28 -2.37 -6.52
N ILE A 69 0.00 -2.18 -6.84
CA ILE A 69 1.10 -2.54 -5.96
C ILE A 69 1.63 -1.31 -5.24
N ALA A 70 1.51 -1.29 -3.93
CA ALA A 70 2.04 -0.25 -3.06
C ALA A 70 3.44 -0.60 -2.57
N SER A 71 4.32 0.39 -2.54
CA SER A 71 5.55 0.30 -1.77
C SER A 71 5.33 0.94 -0.40
N ALA A 72 5.29 0.11 0.62
CA ALA A 72 5.07 0.49 2.01
C ALA A 72 6.37 0.39 2.82
N ILE A 73 6.41 1.10 3.93
CA ILE A 73 7.45 0.94 4.95
C ILE A 73 6.80 0.72 6.30
N GLU A 74 7.27 -0.29 6.98
CA GLU A 74 6.94 -0.52 8.38
C GLU A 74 8.23 -0.45 9.20
N GLY A 75 8.32 0.54 10.09
CA GLY A 75 9.57 0.85 10.78
C GLY A 75 10.67 1.30 9.82
N ILE A 76 11.68 0.47 9.64
CA ILE A 76 12.80 0.71 8.70
C ILE A 76 12.73 -0.19 7.46
N ARG A 77 11.79 -1.12 7.41
CA ARG A 77 11.73 -2.17 6.40
C ARG A 77 10.79 -1.80 5.27
N PRO A 78 11.28 -1.64 4.03
CA PRO A 78 10.43 -1.52 2.86
C PRO A 78 9.86 -2.88 2.47
N PHE A 79 8.65 -2.89 1.95
CA PHE A 79 8.03 -4.06 1.34
C PHE A 79 7.00 -3.64 0.32
N LEU A 80 6.76 -4.49 -0.67
CA LEU A 80 5.69 -4.31 -1.63
C LEU A 80 4.46 -5.09 -1.19
N ILE A 81 3.29 -4.49 -1.38
CA ILE A 81 2.02 -5.09 -0.98
C ILE A 81 0.94 -4.83 -2.01
N GLU A 82 0.19 -5.87 -2.30
CA GLU A 82 -0.95 -5.77 -3.20
C GLU A 82 -2.13 -5.10 -2.50
N THR A 83 -2.68 -4.11 -3.18
CA THR A 83 -3.89 -3.37 -2.80
C THR A 83 -4.99 -3.73 -3.77
N GLN A 84 -6.08 -4.30 -3.28
CA GLN A 84 -7.21 -4.74 -4.07
C GLN A 84 -8.44 -3.88 -3.79
N ALA A 85 -9.14 -3.45 -4.82
CA ALA A 85 -10.38 -2.72 -4.71
C ALA A 85 -11.47 -3.32 -5.62
N LEU A 86 -12.69 -3.32 -5.13
CA LEU A 86 -13.87 -3.63 -5.91
C LEU A 86 -14.84 -2.45 -5.82
N VAL A 87 -15.17 -1.89 -6.97
CA VAL A 87 -16.15 -0.80 -7.12
C VAL A 87 -17.32 -1.30 -7.95
N SER A 88 -18.51 -1.23 -7.39
CA SER A 88 -19.75 -1.65 -8.06
C SER A 88 -20.86 -0.62 -7.87
N SER A 89 -21.92 -0.70 -8.66
CA SER A 89 -23.09 0.14 -8.46
C SER A 89 -23.84 -0.31 -7.20
N ALA A 90 -24.23 0.65 -6.34
CA ALA A 90 -25.00 0.35 -5.16
C ALA A 90 -26.42 -0.09 -5.55
N VAL A 91 -26.76 -1.34 -5.25
CA VAL A 91 -28.04 -1.94 -5.65
C VAL A 91 -29.17 -1.58 -4.66
N TYR A 92 -28.84 -1.35 -3.39
CA TYR A 92 -29.81 -1.19 -2.30
C TYR A 92 -29.97 0.25 -1.80
N GLY A 93 -29.63 1.24 -2.61
CA GLY A 93 -29.86 2.67 -2.29
C GLY A 93 -28.82 3.32 -1.37
N ASN A 94 -28.21 2.58 -0.46
CA ASN A 94 -27.13 3.09 0.42
C ASN A 94 -25.80 2.46 0.02
N PRO A 95 -24.85 3.26 -0.51
CA PRO A 95 -23.52 2.76 -0.86
C PRO A 95 -22.79 2.14 0.31
N GLN A 96 -22.30 0.92 0.13
CA GLN A 96 -21.50 0.21 1.12
C GLN A 96 -20.02 0.54 0.95
N ARG A 97 -19.32 0.75 2.05
CA ARG A 97 -17.91 1.02 2.06
C ARG A 97 -17.23 0.22 3.15
N SER A 98 -16.26 -0.59 2.76
CA SER A 98 -15.52 -1.48 3.64
C SER A 98 -14.05 -1.47 3.30
N ALA A 99 -13.20 -1.55 4.31
CA ALA A 99 -11.76 -1.64 4.15
C ALA A 99 -11.18 -2.66 5.13
N THR A 100 -10.32 -3.54 4.62
CA THR A 100 -9.52 -4.48 5.40
C THR A 100 -8.06 -4.13 5.25
N GLY A 101 -7.36 -3.96 6.39
CA GLY A 101 -5.95 -3.60 6.40
C GLY A 101 -5.64 -2.11 6.15
N PHE A 102 -6.67 -1.29 5.93
CA PHE A 102 -6.56 0.15 5.71
C PHE A 102 -7.63 0.89 6.51
N ASP A 103 -7.34 2.12 6.93
CA ASP A 103 -8.28 2.94 7.69
C ASP A 103 -9.48 3.36 6.83
N LEU A 104 -10.70 3.01 7.26
CA LEU A 104 -11.93 3.30 6.53
C LEU A 104 -12.21 4.81 6.41
N ARG A 105 -11.84 5.61 7.42
CA ARG A 105 -12.02 7.07 7.38
C ARG A 105 -11.10 7.70 6.34
N ARG A 106 -9.86 7.18 6.25
CA ARG A 106 -8.92 7.61 5.22
C ARG A 106 -9.39 7.21 3.83
N MET A 107 -9.90 5.99 3.64
CA MET A 107 -10.51 5.58 2.37
C MET A 107 -11.64 6.53 1.96
N ASN A 108 -12.55 6.86 2.86
CA ASN A 108 -13.65 7.80 2.59
C ASN A 108 -13.15 9.20 2.20
N MET A 109 -12.07 9.67 2.84
CA MET A 109 -11.41 10.92 2.47
C MET A 109 -10.85 10.85 1.03
N LEU A 110 -10.17 9.77 0.68
CA LEU A 110 -9.62 9.56 -0.66
C LEU A 110 -10.73 9.50 -1.72
N LEU A 111 -11.85 8.83 -1.43
CA LEU A 111 -13.02 8.81 -2.32
C LEU A 111 -13.58 10.22 -2.54
N ALA A 112 -13.65 11.05 -1.50
CA ALA A 112 -14.07 12.45 -1.63
C ALA A 112 -13.11 13.28 -2.49
N VAL A 113 -11.79 13.03 -2.39
CA VAL A 113 -10.79 13.67 -3.26
C VAL A 113 -10.99 13.27 -4.71
N LEU A 114 -11.16 11.97 -5.00
CA LEU A 114 -11.41 11.47 -6.35
C LEU A 114 -12.67 12.09 -6.97
N GLU A 115 -13.73 12.21 -6.20
CA GLU A 115 -14.99 12.78 -6.67
C GLU A 115 -14.90 14.29 -6.91
N LYS A 116 -14.37 15.03 -5.93
CA LYS A 116 -14.34 16.50 -5.99
C LYS A 116 -13.25 17.06 -6.89
N ARG A 117 -12.08 16.42 -6.94
CA ARG A 117 -10.88 16.96 -7.64
C ARG A 117 -10.66 16.33 -9.00
N VAL A 118 -11.03 15.07 -9.17
CA VAL A 118 -10.79 14.33 -10.42
C VAL A 118 -12.08 14.09 -11.21
N GLY A 119 -13.24 14.25 -10.58
CA GLY A 119 -14.55 14.19 -11.25
C GLY A 119 -15.12 12.77 -11.38
N PHE A 120 -14.58 11.78 -10.66
CA PHE A 120 -15.14 10.44 -10.64
C PHE A 120 -16.42 10.40 -9.80
N LYS A 121 -17.49 9.81 -10.34
CA LYS A 121 -18.79 9.68 -9.66
C LYS A 121 -18.79 8.40 -8.80
N LEU A 122 -18.38 8.52 -7.55
CA LEU A 122 -18.27 7.41 -6.60
C LEU A 122 -19.33 7.43 -5.49
N ALA A 123 -20.12 8.51 -5.38
CA ALA A 123 -21.13 8.68 -4.32
C ALA A 123 -22.19 7.57 -4.31
N GLN A 124 -22.54 7.03 -5.48
CA GLN A 124 -23.54 5.97 -5.67
C GLN A 124 -22.88 4.59 -5.90
N LYS A 125 -21.63 4.43 -5.50
CA LYS A 125 -20.87 3.19 -5.71
C LYS A 125 -20.57 2.52 -4.37
N ASP A 126 -20.72 1.19 -4.35
CA ASP A 126 -20.10 0.35 -3.33
C ASP A 126 -18.60 0.30 -3.56
N VAL A 127 -17.83 0.43 -2.49
CA VAL A 127 -16.37 0.36 -2.55
C VAL A 127 -15.85 -0.57 -1.45
N PHE A 128 -15.19 -1.62 -1.87
CA PHE A 128 -14.53 -2.59 -1.01
C PHE A 128 -13.03 -2.53 -1.26
N LEU A 129 -12.26 -2.38 -0.18
CA LEU A 129 -10.79 -2.32 -0.22
C LEU A 129 -10.21 -3.44 0.64
N ASN A 130 -9.23 -4.13 0.11
CA ASN A 130 -8.51 -5.17 0.83
C ASN A 130 -6.99 -5.03 0.61
N ILE A 131 -6.25 -4.96 1.70
CA ILE A 131 -4.80 -5.05 1.67
C ILE A 131 -4.42 -6.53 1.80
N ALA A 132 -3.60 -7.03 0.88
CA ALA A 132 -3.22 -8.44 0.83
C ALA A 132 -2.62 -8.93 2.16
N GLY A 133 -2.85 -10.20 2.48
CA GLY A 133 -2.37 -10.82 3.71
C GLY A 133 -3.08 -10.35 4.99
N GLY A 134 -4.07 -9.45 4.88
CA GLY A 134 -4.80 -8.89 6.03
C GLY A 134 -3.93 -8.03 6.96
N LEU A 135 -2.78 -7.59 6.48
CA LEU A 135 -1.88 -6.73 7.25
C LEU A 135 -2.47 -5.33 7.36
N LYS A 136 -2.49 -4.79 8.58
CA LYS A 136 -2.84 -3.39 8.78
C LYS A 136 -1.64 -2.53 8.42
N VAL A 137 -1.77 -1.76 7.34
CA VAL A 137 -0.75 -0.82 6.88
C VAL A 137 -1.13 0.60 7.29
N ASN A 138 -0.28 1.24 8.08
CA ASN A 138 -0.48 2.60 8.57
C ASN A 138 0.35 3.64 7.79
N ASP A 139 1.17 3.21 6.84
CA ASP A 139 1.99 4.09 6.02
C ASP A 139 1.12 4.89 5.03
N PRO A 140 1.05 6.23 5.13
CA PRO A 140 0.24 7.04 4.21
C PRO A 140 0.74 6.99 2.76
N ALA A 141 1.96 6.51 2.52
CA ALA A 141 2.51 6.34 1.19
C ALA A 141 1.72 5.36 0.31
N ILE A 142 0.89 4.48 0.90
CA ILE A 142 0.06 3.56 0.12
C ILE A 142 -1.20 4.20 -0.46
N ASP A 143 -1.51 5.46 -0.12
CA ASP A 143 -2.69 6.17 -0.65
C ASP A 143 -2.76 6.14 -2.17
N LEU A 144 -1.62 6.35 -2.84
CA LEU A 144 -1.56 6.35 -4.30
C LEU A 144 -2.00 5.01 -4.89
N ALA A 145 -1.57 3.90 -4.29
CA ALA A 145 -2.00 2.56 -4.72
C ALA A 145 -3.49 2.31 -4.41
N VAL A 146 -3.97 2.78 -3.25
CA VAL A 146 -5.39 2.67 -2.89
C VAL A 146 -6.28 3.36 -3.92
N ILE A 147 -5.99 4.63 -4.27
CA ILE A 147 -6.78 5.33 -5.29
C ILE A 147 -6.63 4.71 -6.67
N SER A 148 -5.44 4.22 -7.02
CA SER A 148 -5.18 3.56 -8.30
C SER A 148 -5.97 2.26 -8.43
N ALA A 149 -6.03 1.43 -7.38
CA ALA A 149 -6.84 0.22 -7.36
C ALA A 149 -8.35 0.54 -7.47
N ILE A 150 -8.83 1.56 -6.76
CA ILE A 150 -10.22 2.01 -6.83
C ILE A 150 -10.56 2.48 -8.26
N LEU A 151 -9.71 3.28 -8.89
CA LEU A 151 -9.93 3.77 -10.25
C LEU A 151 -9.86 2.65 -11.27
N SER A 152 -8.89 1.72 -11.13
CA SER A 152 -8.75 0.53 -11.95
C SER A 152 -10.05 -0.30 -11.94
N SER A 153 -10.59 -0.57 -10.75
CA SER A 153 -11.86 -1.29 -10.61
C SER A 153 -13.06 -0.52 -11.17
N ASN A 154 -13.12 0.81 -10.91
CA ASN A 154 -14.24 1.63 -11.37
C ASN A 154 -14.34 1.71 -12.89
N MET A 155 -13.21 1.63 -13.59
CA MET A 155 -13.11 1.69 -15.06
C MET A 155 -13.01 0.31 -15.70
N ASP A 156 -12.86 -0.73 -14.91
CA ASP A 156 -12.54 -2.08 -15.35
C ASP A 156 -11.29 -2.15 -16.26
N ALA A 157 -10.26 -1.40 -15.87
CA ALA A 157 -8.99 -1.27 -16.57
C ALA A 157 -7.83 -1.75 -15.67
N ALA A 158 -7.11 -2.77 -16.12
CA ALA A 158 -5.97 -3.30 -15.38
C ALA A 158 -4.78 -2.33 -15.37
N ILE A 159 -4.04 -2.30 -14.28
CA ILE A 159 -2.73 -1.68 -14.19
C ILE A 159 -1.68 -2.70 -14.64
N GLU A 160 -0.65 -2.26 -15.36
CA GLU A 160 0.44 -3.15 -15.76
C GLU A 160 1.09 -3.82 -14.53
N PRO A 161 1.34 -5.14 -14.57
CA PRO A 161 1.78 -5.91 -13.38
C PRO A 161 3.17 -5.51 -12.86
N GLU A 162 4.02 -4.92 -13.72
CA GLU A 162 5.38 -4.50 -13.36
C GLU A 162 5.45 -3.05 -12.84
N VAL A 163 4.29 -2.44 -12.52
CA VAL A 163 4.17 -1.09 -11.98
C VAL A 163 3.90 -1.14 -10.48
N CYS A 164 4.70 -0.41 -9.73
CA CYS A 164 4.44 -0.16 -8.31
C CYS A 164 4.51 1.34 -7.99
N MET A 165 4.08 1.72 -6.81
CA MET A 165 3.94 3.13 -6.49
C MET A 165 4.02 3.45 -5.01
N ALA A 166 4.37 4.70 -4.70
CA ALA A 166 4.24 5.29 -3.37
C ALA A 166 3.90 6.77 -3.50
N GLY A 167 2.99 7.25 -2.66
CA GLY A 167 2.61 8.66 -2.60
C GLY A 167 1.49 8.87 -1.59
N GLU A 168 1.60 9.90 -0.78
CA GLU A 168 0.54 10.35 0.10
C GLU A 168 -0.36 11.32 -0.67
N ILE A 169 -1.68 11.19 -0.51
CA ILE A 169 -2.66 12.05 -1.18
C ILE A 169 -3.19 13.10 -0.22
N GLY A 170 -3.06 14.37 -0.61
CA GLY A 170 -3.65 15.48 0.10
C GLY A 170 -5.07 15.84 -0.37
N LEU A 171 -5.78 16.65 0.41
CA LEU A 171 -7.18 17.02 0.16
C LEU A 171 -7.41 17.84 -1.11
N SER A 172 -6.36 18.44 -1.67
CA SER A 172 -6.42 19.15 -2.95
C SER A 172 -6.11 18.27 -4.16
N GLY A 173 -5.89 16.97 -3.95
CA GLY A 173 -5.50 16.01 -4.99
C GLY A 173 -4.01 16.05 -5.31
N GLU A 174 -3.21 16.75 -4.50
CA GLU A 174 -1.77 16.75 -4.60
C GLU A 174 -1.17 15.43 -4.11
N ILE A 175 -0.07 15.01 -4.73
CA ILE A 175 0.71 13.84 -4.32
C ILE A 175 1.93 14.34 -3.55
N ARG A 176 1.93 14.08 -2.27
CA ARG A 176 2.93 14.55 -1.31
C ARG A 176 4.13 13.63 -1.24
N PRO A 177 5.33 14.19 -0.95
CA PRO A 177 6.53 13.41 -0.73
C PRO A 177 6.35 12.36 0.37
N VAL A 178 7.01 11.23 0.20
CA VAL A 178 7.06 10.15 1.17
C VAL A 178 8.48 9.98 1.71
N ASN A 179 8.58 9.44 2.90
CA ASN A 179 9.88 9.16 3.50
C ASN A 179 10.57 7.95 2.84
N ARG A 180 11.89 7.87 2.97
CA ARG A 180 12.71 6.71 2.58
C ARG A 180 12.49 6.24 1.14
N ILE A 181 12.32 7.18 0.22
CA ILE A 181 11.97 6.88 -1.17
C ILE A 181 13.02 5.97 -1.86
N GLU A 182 14.31 6.16 -1.58
CA GLU A 182 15.38 5.34 -2.16
C GLU A 182 15.26 3.87 -1.74
N GLN A 183 14.91 3.62 -0.47
CA GLN A 183 14.70 2.27 0.04
C GLN A 183 13.47 1.61 -0.59
N ARG A 184 12.40 2.38 -0.81
CA ARG A 184 11.18 1.92 -1.51
C ARG A 184 11.48 1.53 -2.95
N ILE A 185 12.21 2.36 -3.67
CA ILE A 185 12.63 2.11 -5.05
C ILE A 185 13.56 0.89 -5.09
N GLY A 186 14.53 0.82 -4.19
CA GLY A 186 15.48 -0.31 -4.14
C GLY A 186 14.81 -1.66 -3.91
N GLU A 187 13.77 -1.72 -3.08
CA GLU A 187 13.00 -2.96 -2.90
C GLU A 187 12.21 -3.32 -4.16
N ALA A 188 11.58 -2.34 -4.81
CA ALA A 188 10.88 -2.56 -6.07
C ALA A 188 11.81 -3.07 -7.18
N GLU A 189 12.98 -2.46 -7.33
CA GLU A 189 13.98 -2.86 -8.31
C GLU A 189 14.49 -4.28 -8.04
N LYS A 190 14.77 -4.62 -6.78
CA LYS A 190 15.20 -5.95 -6.35
C LYS A 190 14.17 -7.03 -6.71
N LEU A 191 12.87 -6.71 -6.65
CA LEU A 191 11.77 -7.61 -6.98
C LEU A 191 11.41 -7.63 -8.47
N GLY A 192 12.15 -6.89 -9.30
CA GLY A 192 12.04 -6.92 -10.75
C GLY A 192 10.96 -6.00 -11.34
N PHE A 193 10.40 -5.08 -10.55
CA PHE A 193 9.48 -4.07 -11.07
C PHE A 193 10.19 -3.17 -12.09
N LYS A 194 9.45 -2.74 -13.11
CA LYS A 194 9.99 -1.95 -14.23
C LYS A 194 9.71 -0.47 -14.11
N ARG A 195 8.59 -0.11 -13.47
CA ARG A 195 8.14 1.28 -13.34
C ARG A 195 7.74 1.58 -11.89
N PHE A 196 8.13 2.75 -11.41
CA PHE A 196 7.79 3.22 -10.07
C PHE A 196 7.18 4.62 -10.16
N LEU A 197 5.89 4.75 -9.83
CA LEU A 197 5.24 6.04 -9.69
C LEU A 197 5.56 6.62 -8.32
N LEU A 198 6.07 7.86 -8.30
CA LEU A 198 6.48 8.55 -7.09
C LEU A 198 6.14 10.04 -7.13
N PRO A 199 6.05 10.68 -5.94
CA PRO A 199 5.88 12.13 -5.88
C PRO A 199 7.05 12.83 -6.56
N LYS A 200 6.77 13.81 -7.43
CA LYS A 200 7.81 14.55 -8.17
C LYS A 200 8.86 15.16 -7.25
N TYR A 201 8.45 15.65 -6.09
CA TYR A 201 9.38 16.27 -5.14
C TYR A 201 10.36 15.27 -4.50
N ASN A 202 10.07 13.98 -4.53
CA ASN A 202 11.00 12.95 -4.07
C ASN A 202 12.17 12.69 -5.00
N LEU A 203 12.13 13.21 -6.25
CA LEU A 203 13.29 13.10 -7.17
C LEU A 203 14.48 13.95 -6.73
N GLN A 204 14.25 14.95 -5.89
CA GLN A 204 15.35 15.81 -5.41
C GLN A 204 16.28 15.00 -4.51
N GLY A 205 17.52 14.84 -4.95
CA GLY A 205 18.56 14.11 -4.18
C GLY A 205 18.71 12.63 -4.52
N ILE A 206 17.89 12.07 -5.42
CA ILE A 206 18.06 10.69 -5.88
C ILE A 206 19.06 10.64 -7.04
N ASP A 207 20.06 9.76 -6.95
CA ASP A 207 20.93 9.43 -8.07
C ASP A 207 20.25 8.47 -9.04
N THR A 208 19.53 9.04 -10.01
CA THR A 208 18.74 8.27 -10.98
C THR A 208 19.58 7.47 -11.96
N GLN A 209 20.89 7.79 -12.12
CA GLN A 209 21.75 7.08 -13.06
C GLN A 209 22.09 5.66 -12.63
N LYS A 210 21.96 5.35 -11.36
CA LYS A 210 22.22 4.01 -10.80
C LYS A 210 21.02 3.09 -10.82
N LEU A 211 19.84 3.60 -11.13
CA LEU A 211 18.59 2.86 -11.10
C LEU A 211 18.31 2.20 -12.45
N LYS A 212 17.83 0.96 -12.41
CA LYS A 212 17.39 0.21 -13.59
C LYS A 212 15.87 0.31 -13.79
N ILE A 213 15.15 0.72 -12.76
CA ILE A 213 13.72 0.93 -12.77
C ILE A 213 13.39 2.32 -13.33
N GLU A 214 12.38 2.41 -14.19
CA GLU A 214 11.86 3.68 -14.69
C GLU A 214 11.12 4.43 -13.58
N LEU A 215 11.50 5.67 -13.32
CA LEU A 215 10.79 6.53 -12.38
C LEU A 215 9.78 7.40 -13.11
N VAL A 216 8.52 7.35 -12.67
CA VAL A 216 7.41 8.14 -13.22
C VAL A 216 6.98 9.17 -12.16
N PRO A 217 7.50 10.41 -12.24
CA PRO A 217 7.20 11.44 -11.27
C PRO A 217 5.80 12.04 -11.51
N VAL A 218 5.00 12.11 -10.46
CA VAL A 218 3.64 12.66 -10.48
C VAL A 218 3.45 13.70 -9.38
N ARG A 219 2.65 14.74 -9.65
CA ARG A 219 2.35 15.83 -8.70
C ARG A 219 0.91 15.81 -8.22
N LYS A 220 0.01 15.33 -9.08
CA LYS A 220 -1.44 15.31 -8.84
C LYS A 220 -2.03 13.97 -9.25
N VAL A 221 -3.18 13.67 -8.68
CA VAL A 221 -3.91 12.41 -8.97
C VAL A 221 -4.20 12.26 -10.46
N GLU A 222 -4.53 13.35 -11.17
CA GLU A 222 -4.79 13.30 -12.61
C GLU A 222 -3.56 12.90 -13.42
N GLU A 223 -2.35 13.29 -12.99
CA GLU A 223 -1.09 12.89 -13.64
C GLU A 223 -0.83 11.38 -13.44
N ALA A 224 -1.06 10.89 -12.23
CA ALA A 224 -0.95 9.45 -11.95
C ALA A 224 -1.96 8.63 -12.76
N PHE A 225 -3.20 9.12 -12.85
CA PHE A 225 -4.25 8.50 -13.66
C PHE A 225 -3.83 8.37 -15.13
N ARG A 226 -3.31 9.45 -15.74
CA ARG A 226 -2.82 9.42 -17.13
C ARG A 226 -1.63 8.50 -17.31
N ALA A 227 -0.74 8.43 -16.34
CA ALA A 227 0.43 7.54 -16.39
C ALA A 227 0.07 6.05 -16.33
N LEU A 228 -1.08 5.72 -15.71
CA LEU A 228 -1.52 4.34 -15.52
C LEU A 228 -2.50 3.86 -16.61
N PHE A 229 -3.34 4.75 -17.13
CA PHE A 229 -4.48 4.39 -17.98
C PHE A 229 -4.58 5.22 -19.28
N GLY A 230 -3.68 6.19 -19.50
CA GLY A 230 -3.70 7.14 -20.62
C GLY A 230 -3.06 6.70 -21.93
#